data_66dc7690ed0e9d9534d63065405b69fb
#
_entry.id   66dc7690ed0e9d9534d63065405b69fb
#
_cell.length_a   1.000
_cell.length_b   1.000
_cell.length_c   1.000
_cell.angle_alpha   90.00
_cell.angle_beta   90.00
_cell.angle_gamma   90.00
#
_symmetry.space_group_name_H-M   'P 1'
#
loop_
_entity.id
_entity.type
_entity.pdbx_description
1 polymer ?
#
loop_
_entity_poly.entity_id
_entity_poly.type
_entity_poly.pdbx_seq_one_letter_code
_entity_poly.pdbx_strand_id
1 'polypeptide(L)'
;MTRISDNHDHSTLQLMKKKVRESGSRDSYKTYVPAYTQVLLPNNMKKQIFFWVGTLVFFILFMLVFGSILLPFVAGIVLAYFLNPIVQLLEKFGICRVFGTILITLFIIFVFVAALIILIPITSWQIQQFVSNGLPVYINRIQTFFVEHDFDWVRRYFGSDPNELHSNIKGLLGQSSDFITSLLNSLLKSGKSIVNIVSLFVVAPVVAFYMLLDWPRMVTAVDSLIPRDHLETVRSIFHEMDRAIAGFVRGQGTVCLILGGYYSIGLTITGLNFGLLIGMFIGLISFVPYIGTMSGFVLSVGVAWVQFYPNNWGWIIVVIVIFLIGQFIEGYILQPKLVGSSVGLHPVWLMFALFAFSSLFGFTGMLVAVPAAAAVGVLVRFALHTYLNSQMYSRSGNSEPLE
;
A
#
# COMPACT_ATOMS: atom_id res chain seq x y z
N MET A 1 35.86 -35.94 -40.87
CA MET A 1 36.75 -36.44 -39.82
C MET A 1 36.19 -35.98 -38.51
N THR A 2 35.67 -36.76 -37.56
CA THR A 2 35.86 -38.16 -37.21
C THR A 2 34.57 -38.70 -36.56
N ARG A 3 34.05 -39.79 -37.13
CA ARG A 3 33.11 -40.72 -36.45
C ARG A 3 33.89 -41.52 -35.41
N ILE A 4 33.41 -41.63 -34.18
CA ILE A 4 33.63 -42.67 -33.13
C ILE A 4 32.73 -42.15 -32.00
N SER A 5 31.70 -42.82 -31.52
CA SER A 5 31.56 -44.07 -30.83
C SER A 5 30.09 -44.38 -30.56
N ASP A 6 29.45 -45.15 -31.42
CA ASP A 6 28.08 -45.70 -31.18
C ASP A 6 28.12 -47.23 -30.94
N ASN A 7 29.26 -47.76 -30.48
CA ASN A 7 29.46 -49.22 -30.47
C ASN A 7 29.52 -49.82 -29.05
N HIS A 8 29.28 -49.05 -27.97
CA HIS A 8 29.37 -49.61 -26.61
C HIS A 8 28.00 -49.95 -25.97
N ASP A 9 26.92 -49.46 -26.54
CA ASP A 9 25.57 -49.67 -25.90
C ASP A 9 24.85 -50.94 -26.39
N HIS A 10 25.19 -51.44 -27.60
CA HIS A 10 24.57 -52.66 -28.14
C HIS A 10 25.08 -53.96 -27.53
N SER A 11 26.30 -54.02 -27.04
CA SER A 11 26.91 -55.21 -26.41
C SER A 11 26.40 -55.44 -24.99
N THR A 12 26.16 -54.38 -24.23
CA THR A 12 25.58 -54.45 -22.87
C THR A 12 24.13 -54.86 -22.86
N LEU A 13 23.34 -54.41 -23.82
CA LEU A 13 21.95 -54.82 -24.00
C LEU A 13 21.80 -56.28 -24.46
N GLN A 14 22.71 -56.80 -25.28
CA GLN A 14 22.73 -58.22 -25.66
C GLN A 14 23.14 -59.13 -24.53
N LEU A 15 24.09 -58.75 -23.71
CA LEU A 15 24.49 -59.51 -22.52
C LEU A 15 23.41 -59.53 -21.46
N MET A 16 22.65 -58.48 -21.27
CA MET A 16 21.48 -58.49 -20.37
C MET A 16 20.33 -59.36 -20.89
N LYS A 17 20.03 -59.34 -22.19
CA LYS A 17 19.02 -60.25 -22.78
C LYS A 17 19.40 -61.73 -22.69
N LYS A 18 20.70 -62.09 -22.79
CA LYS A 18 21.18 -63.44 -22.62
C LYS A 18 21.09 -63.96 -21.22
N LYS A 19 21.37 -63.09 -20.22
CA LYS A 19 21.28 -63.42 -18.80
C LYS A 19 19.86 -63.63 -18.31
N VAL A 20 18.86 -62.94 -18.89
CA VAL A 20 17.43 -63.08 -18.61
C VAL A 20 16.85 -64.38 -19.21
N ARG A 21 17.46 -64.91 -20.27
CA ARG A 21 17.01 -66.12 -20.95
C ARG A 21 17.53 -67.43 -20.31
N GLU A 22 18.56 -67.36 -19.50
CA GLU A 22 19.18 -68.53 -18.83
C GLU A 22 18.65 -68.75 -17.41
N SER A 23 17.92 -67.82 -16.83
CA SER A 23 17.29 -67.96 -15.49
C SER A 23 15.82 -68.35 -15.64
N GLY A 24 15.59 -69.64 -15.92
CA GLY A 24 14.26 -70.26 -16.09
C GLY A 24 13.52 -70.43 -14.77
N SER A 25 13.30 -69.41 -14.01
CA SER A 25 12.49 -69.43 -12.77
C SER A 25 11.34 -68.45 -12.87
N ARG A 26 10.14 -69.01 -12.90
CA ARG A 26 8.84 -68.32 -13.06
C ARG A 26 8.39 -67.50 -11.84
N ASP A 27 9.24 -67.36 -10.81
CA ASP A 27 8.88 -66.70 -9.52
C ASP A 27 9.63 -65.43 -9.15
N SER A 28 10.26 -64.76 -10.11
CA SER A 28 11.07 -63.57 -9.83
C SER A 28 10.48 -62.26 -10.40
N TYR A 29 9.18 -62.15 -10.70
CA TYR A 29 8.59 -60.82 -10.96
C TYR A 29 8.13 -60.13 -9.65
N LYS A 30 8.65 -60.52 -8.52
CA LYS A 30 8.54 -59.68 -7.33
C LYS A 30 9.47 -58.48 -7.51
N THR A 31 8.95 -57.49 -8.23
CA THR A 31 9.02 -56.08 -7.82
C THR A 31 10.44 -55.60 -7.58
N TYR A 32 11.14 -55.32 -8.69
CA TYR A 32 12.16 -54.29 -8.64
C TYR A 32 11.40 -52.95 -8.69
N VAL A 33 10.78 -52.57 -7.59
CA VAL A 33 10.38 -51.19 -7.32
C VAL A 33 11.69 -50.46 -7.03
N PRO A 34 12.13 -49.55 -7.86
CA PRO A 34 13.36 -48.82 -7.59
C PRO A 34 13.18 -48.11 -6.24
N ALA A 35 14.23 -48.13 -5.44
CA ALA A 35 14.27 -47.67 -4.04
C ALA A 35 13.91 -46.19 -3.78
N TYR A 36 13.57 -45.44 -4.83
CA TYR A 36 13.11 -44.06 -4.75
C TYR A 36 11.58 -43.89 -4.70
N THR A 37 10.79 -44.98 -4.61
CA THR A 37 9.33 -44.92 -4.38
C THR A 37 8.95 -45.01 -2.90
N GLN A 38 9.89 -45.17 -1.99
CA GLN A 38 9.68 -44.78 -0.62
C GLN A 38 10.17 -43.36 -0.39
N VAL A 39 9.48 -42.40 -0.95
CA VAL A 39 9.45 -41.08 -0.37
C VAL A 39 8.67 -41.21 0.92
N LEU A 40 9.38 -41.79 1.92
CA LEU A 40 9.05 -41.57 3.31
C LEU A 40 8.91 -40.06 3.46
N LEU A 41 7.68 -39.58 3.62
CA LEU A 41 7.44 -38.27 4.14
C LEU A 41 8.28 -38.14 5.40
N PRO A 42 9.40 -37.41 5.37
CA PRO A 42 10.30 -37.42 6.50
C PRO A 42 9.55 -36.86 7.68
N ASN A 43 9.74 -37.45 8.84
CA ASN A 43 9.18 -36.99 10.13
C ASN A 43 9.53 -35.49 10.39
N ASN A 44 10.43 -34.95 9.60
CA ASN A 44 10.83 -33.54 9.55
C ASN A 44 9.81 -32.61 8.86
N MET A 45 8.92 -33.09 7.94
CA MET A 45 7.94 -32.18 7.30
C MET A 45 6.93 -31.66 8.31
N LYS A 46 6.45 -32.48 9.25
CA LYS A 46 5.55 -32.00 10.31
C LYS A 46 6.24 -30.97 11.21
N LYS A 47 7.52 -31.19 11.56
CA LYS A 47 8.30 -30.22 12.35
C LYS A 47 8.58 -28.94 11.55
N GLN A 48 8.85 -29.03 10.26
CA GLN A 48 9.04 -27.86 9.40
C GLN A 48 7.75 -27.06 9.25
N ILE A 49 6.61 -27.71 8.98
CA ILE A 49 5.31 -27.04 8.90
C ILE A 49 4.97 -26.37 10.24
N PHE A 50 5.16 -27.06 11.36
CA PHE A 50 4.91 -26.50 12.69
C PHE A 50 5.82 -25.30 12.99
N PHE A 51 7.09 -25.35 12.60
CA PHE A 51 8.02 -24.24 12.72
C PHE A 51 7.56 -23.02 11.89
N TRP A 52 7.22 -23.22 10.62
CA TRP A 52 6.78 -22.13 9.74
C TRP A 52 5.43 -21.53 10.16
N VAL A 53 4.48 -22.37 10.57
CA VAL A 53 3.19 -21.92 11.12
C VAL A 53 3.41 -21.16 12.43
N GLY A 54 4.25 -21.68 13.33
CA GLY A 54 4.60 -21.00 14.58
C GLY A 54 5.26 -19.64 14.33
N THR A 55 6.20 -19.56 13.38
CA THR A 55 6.85 -18.31 12.98
C THR A 55 5.85 -17.31 12.39
N LEU A 56 4.93 -17.78 11.54
CA LEU A 56 3.88 -16.93 10.96
C LEU A 56 2.94 -16.39 12.06
N VAL A 57 2.48 -17.26 12.97
CA VAL A 57 1.61 -16.86 14.08
C VAL A 57 2.34 -15.86 15.00
N PHE A 58 3.61 -16.12 15.32
CA PHE A 58 4.43 -15.18 16.10
C PHE A 58 4.54 -13.83 15.40
N PHE A 59 4.79 -13.82 14.08
CA PHE A 59 4.90 -12.57 13.30
C PHE A 59 3.58 -11.80 13.28
N ILE A 60 2.44 -12.48 13.11
CA ILE A 60 1.11 -11.86 13.16
C ILE A 60 0.84 -11.27 14.55
N LEU A 61 1.11 -12.01 15.62
CA LEU A 61 0.96 -11.55 17.00
C LEU A 61 1.87 -10.33 17.27
N PHE A 62 3.12 -10.40 16.84
CA PHE A 62 4.06 -9.28 16.93
C PHE A 62 3.51 -8.04 16.22
N MET A 63 3.01 -8.17 14.99
CA MET A 63 2.40 -7.09 14.24
C MET A 63 1.16 -6.51 14.94
N LEU A 64 0.32 -7.35 15.53
CA LEU A 64 -0.88 -6.90 16.26
C LEU A 64 -0.51 -6.11 17.53
N VAL A 65 0.48 -6.58 18.28
CA VAL A 65 0.92 -5.92 19.53
C VAL A 65 1.61 -4.58 19.23
N PHE A 66 2.45 -4.55 18.21
CA PHE A 66 3.26 -3.37 17.86
C PHE A 66 2.63 -2.49 16.76
N GLY A 67 1.40 -2.75 16.34
CA GLY A 67 0.73 -2.07 15.23
C GLY A 67 0.76 -0.54 15.31
N SER A 68 0.62 0.04 16.51
CA SER A 68 0.69 1.49 16.73
C SER A 68 2.10 2.09 16.52
N ILE A 69 3.14 1.29 16.71
CA ILE A 69 4.54 1.73 16.57
C ILE A 69 5.04 1.52 15.13
N LEU A 70 4.38 0.65 14.36
CA LEU A 70 4.80 0.29 13.01
C LEU A 70 4.71 1.44 12.00
N LEU A 71 3.85 2.43 12.22
CA LEU A 71 3.61 3.51 11.26
C LEU A 71 4.90 4.24 10.81
N PRO A 72 5.78 4.73 11.72
CA PRO A 72 7.02 5.39 11.30
C PRO A 72 8.00 4.44 10.59
N PHE A 73 8.02 3.16 10.94
CA PHE A 73 8.86 2.17 10.24
C PHE A 73 8.36 1.90 8.82
N VAL A 74 7.05 1.70 8.66
CA VAL A 74 6.43 1.53 7.34
C VAL A 74 6.65 2.78 6.48
N ALA A 75 6.43 3.97 7.04
CA ALA A 75 6.67 5.22 6.33
C ALA A 75 8.14 5.35 5.91
N GLY A 76 9.09 4.96 6.77
CA GLY A 76 10.51 4.94 6.46
C GLY A 76 10.87 3.97 5.33
N ILE A 77 10.29 2.76 5.32
CA ILE A 77 10.47 1.78 4.26
C ILE A 77 9.90 2.33 2.93
N VAL A 78 8.68 2.87 2.95
CA VAL A 78 8.05 3.48 1.77
C VAL A 78 8.91 4.61 1.22
N LEU A 79 9.42 5.47 2.11
CA LEU A 79 10.32 6.55 1.75
C LEU A 79 11.63 6.02 1.13
N ALA A 80 12.21 4.96 1.70
CA ALA A 80 13.40 4.32 1.14
C ALA A 80 13.17 3.78 -0.26
N TYR A 81 12.06 3.07 -0.49
CA TYR A 81 11.70 2.59 -1.83
C TYR A 81 11.50 3.72 -2.84
N PHE A 82 10.93 4.83 -2.40
CA PHE A 82 10.72 6.00 -3.26
C PHE A 82 12.03 6.70 -3.61
N LEU A 83 12.96 6.79 -2.65
CA LEU A 83 14.23 7.52 -2.80
C LEU A 83 15.36 6.68 -3.40
N ASN A 84 15.29 5.35 -3.34
CA ASN A 84 16.33 4.46 -3.82
C ASN A 84 16.77 4.75 -5.28
N PRO A 85 15.87 5.04 -6.26
CA PRO A 85 16.32 5.38 -7.62
C PRO A 85 17.15 6.66 -7.67
N ILE A 86 16.91 7.62 -6.79
CA ILE A 86 17.67 8.87 -6.72
C ILE A 86 19.08 8.58 -6.18
N VAL A 87 19.19 7.73 -5.14
CA VAL A 87 20.50 7.26 -4.64
C VAL A 87 21.26 6.52 -5.73
N GLN A 88 20.61 5.60 -6.44
CA GLN A 88 21.23 4.86 -7.54
C GLN A 88 21.65 5.79 -8.69
N LEU A 89 20.92 6.85 -8.95
CA LEU A 89 21.31 7.86 -9.93
C LEU A 89 22.57 8.60 -9.50
N LEU A 90 22.70 8.99 -8.24
CA LEU A 90 23.89 9.60 -7.67
C LEU A 90 25.11 8.65 -7.72
N GLU A 91 24.89 7.36 -7.45
CA GLU A 91 25.94 6.34 -7.60
C GLU A 91 26.44 6.26 -9.05
N LYS A 92 25.57 6.37 -10.05
CA LYS A 92 25.97 6.41 -11.47
C LYS A 92 26.81 7.65 -11.82
N PHE A 93 26.64 8.76 -11.09
CA PHE A 93 27.49 9.95 -11.22
C PHE A 93 28.81 9.86 -10.43
N GLY A 94 29.11 8.70 -9.85
CA GLY A 94 30.38 8.47 -9.12
C GLY A 94 30.34 8.85 -7.64
N ILE A 95 29.18 9.21 -7.10
CA ILE A 95 29.03 9.51 -5.68
C ILE A 95 28.89 8.19 -4.91
N CYS A 96 29.71 7.98 -3.87
CA CYS A 96 29.59 6.74 -3.08
C CYS A 96 28.23 6.67 -2.39
N ARG A 97 27.70 5.47 -2.20
CA ARG A 97 26.34 5.20 -1.66
C ARG A 97 26.08 5.88 -0.32
N VAL A 98 27.09 5.84 0.58
CA VAL A 98 27.00 6.49 1.91
C VAL A 98 26.75 7.97 1.78
N PHE A 99 27.56 8.66 0.96
CA PHE A 99 27.45 10.10 0.77
C PHE A 99 26.16 10.49 0.05
N GLY A 100 25.76 9.73 -0.99
CA GLY A 100 24.50 9.92 -1.69
C GLY A 100 23.29 9.76 -0.77
N THR A 101 23.30 8.74 0.11
CA THR A 101 22.24 8.51 1.09
C THR A 101 22.16 9.63 2.12
N ILE A 102 23.30 10.09 2.66
CA ILE A 102 23.36 11.23 3.58
C ILE A 102 22.79 12.49 2.93
N LEU A 103 23.23 12.80 1.72
CA LEU A 103 22.80 13.99 0.99
C LEU A 103 21.28 14.00 0.76
N ILE A 104 20.71 12.89 0.30
CA ILE A 104 19.28 12.79 0.03
C ILE A 104 18.48 12.82 1.34
N THR A 105 18.92 12.12 2.38
CA THR A 105 18.24 12.14 3.67
C THR A 105 18.24 13.54 4.28
N LEU A 106 19.37 14.25 4.26
CA LEU A 106 19.44 15.64 4.72
C LEU A 106 18.58 16.58 3.87
N PHE A 107 18.56 16.39 2.55
CA PHE A 107 17.70 17.18 1.65
C PHE A 107 16.23 16.99 1.98
N ILE A 108 15.78 15.77 2.22
CA ILE A 108 14.38 15.48 2.59
C ILE A 108 14.03 16.06 3.95
N ILE A 109 14.92 15.91 4.94
CA ILE A 109 14.72 16.52 6.26
C ILE A 109 14.63 18.04 6.10
N PHE A 110 15.51 18.67 5.30
CA PHE A 110 15.48 20.10 5.02
C PHE A 110 14.16 20.54 4.36
N VAL A 111 13.73 19.87 3.31
CA VAL A 111 12.46 20.15 2.60
C VAL A 111 11.28 20.02 3.56
N PHE A 112 11.30 18.98 4.40
CA PHE A 112 10.26 18.74 5.37
C PHE A 112 10.22 19.82 6.46
N VAL A 113 11.36 20.17 7.05
CA VAL A 113 11.47 21.25 8.06
C VAL A 113 11.04 22.58 7.45
N ALA A 114 11.47 22.88 6.23
CA ALA A 114 11.05 24.09 5.53
C ALA A 114 9.53 24.11 5.30
N ALA A 115 8.96 22.98 4.88
CA ALA A 115 7.51 22.85 4.75
C ALA A 115 6.78 23.10 6.09
N LEU A 116 7.27 22.53 7.21
CA LEU A 116 6.69 22.77 8.52
C LEU A 116 6.76 24.25 8.94
N ILE A 117 7.91 24.89 8.74
CA ILE A 117 8.11 26.32 9.09
C ILE A 117 7.11 27.20 8.30
N ILE A 118 6.81 26.85 7.05
CA ILE A 118 5.87 27.59 6.21
C ILE A 118 4.42 27.24 6.55
N LEU A 119 4.12 25.95 6.71
CA LEU A 119 2.75 25.49 6.88
C LEU A 119 2.19 25.74 8.28
N ILE A 120 2.99 25.59 9.34
CA ILE A 120 2.50 25.77 10.71
C ILE A 120 1.92 27.17 10.92
N PRO A 121 2.61 28.29 10.57
CA PRO A 121 2.04 29.63 10.71
C PRO A 121 0.78 29.84 9.87
N ILE A 122 0.79 29.41 8.60
CA ILE A 122 -0.34 29.55 7.69
C ILE A 122 -1.55 28.76 8.26
N THR A 123 -1.33 27.53 8.68
CA THR A 123 -2.38 26.68 9.25
C THR A 123 -2.92 27.23 10.56
N SER A 124 -2.06 27.64 11.46
CA SER A 124 -2.48 28.19 12.76
C SER A 124 -3.30 29.46 12.60
N TRP A 125 -2.88 30.35 11.69
CA TRP A 125 -3.66 31.55 11.36
C TRP A 125 -5.01 31.21 10.72
N GLN A 126 -5.08 30.29 9.76
CA GLN A 126 -6.30 29.85 9.13
C GLN A 126 -7.26 29.15 10.11
N ILE A 127 -6.73 28.27 10.98
CA ILE A 127 -7.53 27.62 12.04
C ILE A 127 -8.09 28.67 13.02
N GLN A 128 -7.27 29.63 13.42
CA GLN A 128 -7.69 30.69 14.33
C GLN A 128 -8.82 31.55 13.72
N GLN A 129 -8.66 31.94 12.46
CA GLN A 129 -9.70 32.66 11.69
C GLN A 129 -10.97 31.82 11.52
N PHE A 130 -10.82 30.52 11.26
CA PHE A 130 -11.95 29.61 11.12
C PHE A 130 -12.73 29.46 12.42
N VAL A 131 -12.04 29.23 13.53
CA VAL A 131 -12.68 29.03 14.84
C VAL A 131 -13.33 30.31 15.34
N SER A 132 -12.63 31.46 15.23
CA SER A 132 -13.11 32.72 15.79
C SER A 132 -14.18 33.41 14.95
N ASN A 133 -14.02 33.40 13.64
CA ASN A 133 -14.86 34.19 12.74
C ASN A 133 -15.67 33.32 11.74
N GLY A 134 -15.10 32.21 11.27
CA GLY A 134 -15.73 31.35 10.29
C GLY A 134 -16.81 30.45 10.88
N LEU A 135 -16.48 29.70 11.91
CA LEU A 135 -17.35 28.68 12.48
C LEU A 135 -18.72 29.25 12.91
N PRO A 136 -18.83 30.39 13.64
CA PRO A 136 -20.11 31.00 13.96
C PRO A 136 -20.94 31.42 12.74
N VAL A 137 -20.27 31.99 11.73
CA VAL A 137 -20.91 32.39 10.46
C VAL A 137 -21.40 31.16 9.70
N TYR A 138 -20.63 30.11 9.68
CA TYR A 138 -20.99 28.86 9.00
C TYR A 138 -22.18 28.18 9.70
N ILE A 139 -22.16 28.09 11.01
CA ILE A 139 -23.26 27.57 11.79
C ILE A 139 -24.56 28.34 11.52
N ASN A 140 -24.51 29.68 11.56
CA ASN A 140 -25.67 30.52 11.26
C ASN A 140 -26.14 30.29 9.80
N ARG A 141 -25.27 30.20 8.81
CA ARG A 141 -25.66 29.95 7.42
C ARG A 141 -26.31 28.59 7.22
N ILE A 142 -25.78 27.54 7.84
CA ILE A 142 -26.40 26.22 7.80
C ILE A 142 -27.79 26.25 8.46
N GLN A 143 -27.93 26.93 9.58
CA GLN A 143 -29.22 27.10 10.22
C GLN A 143 -30.21 27.82 9.30
N THR A 144 -29.85 28.97 8.74
CA THR A 144 -30.69 29.73 7.80
C THR A 144 -31.09 28.88 6.61
N PHE A 145 -30.16 28.11 6.04
CA PHE A 145 -30.44 27.22 4.91
C PHE A 145 -31.50 26.15 5.25
N PHE A 146 -31.41 25.50 6.41
CA PHE A 146 -32.40 24.50 6.84
C PHE A 146 -33.75 25.11 7.15
N VAL A 147 -33.78 26.33 7.65
CA VAL A 147 -35.02 27.04 7.96
C VAL A 147 -35.70 27.57 6.70
N GLU A 148 -34.94 28.13 5.75
CA GLU A 148 -35.47 28.68 4.50
C GLU A 148 -35.97 27.60 3.52
N HIS A 149 -35.39 26.41 3.52
CA HIS A 149 -35.70 25.36 2.55
C HIS A 149 -36.64 24.27 3.07
N ASP A 150 -37.43 24.51 4.07
CA ASP A 150 -38.57 23.73 4.58
C ASP A 150 -38.58 22.22 4.25
N PHE A 151 -37.52 21.54 4.61
CA PHE A 151 -37.39 20.10 4.34
C PHE A 151 -38.30 19.29 5.26
N ASP A 152 -39.31 18.59 4.72
CA ASP A 152 -40.27 17.75 5.47
C ASP A 152 -39.58 16.70 6.38
N TRP A 153 -38.41 16.18 6.01
CA TRP A 153 -37.69 15.24 6.84
C TRP A 153 -37.03 15.92 8.05
N VAL A 154 -36.59 17.19 7.92
CA VAL A 154 -36.00 17.95 9.03
C VAL A 154 -37.08 18.25 10.08
N ARG A 155 -38.27 18.64 9.63
CA ARG A 155 -39.43 18.83 10.54
C ARG A 155 -39.82 17.56 11.30
N ARG A 156 -39.76 16.41 10.65
CA ARG A 156 -40.07 15.10 11.26
C ARG A 156 -39.09 14.70 12.36
N TYR A 157 -37.80 15.03 12.21
CA TYR A 157 -36.77 14.62 13.16
C TYR A 157 -36.43 15.68 14.20
N PHE A 158 -36.61 16.97 13.89
CA PHE A 158 -36.15 18.08 14.73
C PHE A 158 -37.28 18.94 15.32
N GLY A 159 -38.55 18.65 15.04
CA GLY A 159 -39.70 19.37 15.51
C GLY A 159 -40.36 20.29 14.47
N SER A 160 -41.68 20.46 14.59
CA SER A 160 -42.50 21.24 13.64
C SER A 160 -42.52 22.73 13.94
N ASP A 161 -42.08 23.14 15.13
CA ASP A 161 -42.05 24.55 15.54
C ASP A 161 -40.72 25.19 15.09
N PRO A 162 -40.72 26.31 14.34
CA PRO A 162 -39.52 27.00 13.92
C PRO A 162 -38.56 27.34 15.06
N ASN A 163 -39.09 27.64 16.25
CA ASN A 163 -38.26 27.94 17.42
C ASN A 163 -37.61 26.71 18.03
N GLU A 164 -38.30 25.57 18.06
CA GLU A 164 -37.74 24.29 18.48
C GLU A 164 -36.69 23.78 17.47
N LEU A 165 -36.99 23.90 16.17
CA LEU A 165 -36.06 23.59 15.12
C LEU A 165 -34.75 24.40 15.24
N HIS A 166 -34.88 25.71 15.45
CA HIS A 166 -33.76 26.63 15.70
C HIS A 166 -32.93 26.22 16.92
N SER A 167 -33.58 25.89 18.03
CA SER A 167 -32.91 25.53 19.28
C SER A 167 -32.19 24.15 19.15
N ASN A 168 -32.84 23.19 18.51
CA ASN A 168 -32.29 21.83 18.31
C ASN A 168 -31.13 21.83 17.34
N ILE A 169 -31.24 22.52 16.21
CA ILE A 169 -30.13 22.68 15.25
C ILE A 169 -28.98 23.46 15.89
N LYS A 170 -29.25 24.53 16.60
CA LYS A 170 -28.24 25.31 17.33
C LYS A 170 -27.56 24.48 18.41
N GLY A 171 -28.28 23.62 19.11
CA GLY A 171 -27.72 22.69 20.09
C GLY A 171 -26.80 21.65 19.47
N LEU A 172 -27.22 21.03 18.37
CA LEU A 172 -26.39 20.06 17.65
C LEU A 172 -25.14 20.68 17.00
N LEU A 173 -25.29 21.84 16.37
CA LEU A 173 -24.19 22.56 15.76
C LEU A 173 -23.25 23.17 16.82
N GLY A 174 -23.81 23.62 17.98
CA GLY A 174 -23.00 24.02 19.12
C GLY A 174 -22.17 22.86 19.67
N GLN A 175 -22.81 21.72 19.90
CA GLN A 175 -22.06 20.49 20.30
C GLN A 175 -21.03 20.06 19.28
N SER A 176 -21.34 20.17 17.98
CA SER A 176 -20.39 19.89 16.91
C SER A 176 -19.23 20.89 16.88
N SER A 177 -19.50 22.16 17.15
CA SER A 177 -18.50 23.21 17.30
C SER A 177 -17.58 22.96 18.49
N ASP A 178 -18.17 22.62 19.66
CA ASP A 178 -17.42 22.27 20.86
C ASP A 178 -16.60 21.01 20.65
N PHE A 179 -17.15 20.02 19.93
CA PHE A 179 -16.44 18.81 19.54
C PHE A 179 -15.27 19.11 18.61
N ILE A 180 -15.47 19.92 17.55
CA ILE A 180 -14.40 20.32 16.63
C ILE A 180 -13.32 21.12 17.37
N THR A 181 -13.73 22.07 18.20
CA THR A 181 -12.80 22.86 19.01
C THR A 181 -12.06 22.01 20.04
N SER A 182 -12.75 21.06 20.67
CA SER A 182 -12.20 20.08 21.60
C SER A 182 -11.22 19.13 20.87
N LEU A 183 -11.56 18.64 19.67
CA LEU A 183 -10.68 17.84 18.83
C LEU A 183 -9.42 18.62 18.45
N LEU A 184 -9.57 19.84 17.94
CA LEU A 184 -8.43 20.70 17.59
C LEU A 184 -7.55 20.99 18.81
N ASN A 185 -8.15 21.34 19.94
CA ASN A 185 -7.42 21.55 21.20
C ASN A 185 -6.76 20.25 21.71
N SER A 186 -7.45 19.10 21.54
CA SER A 186 -6.88 17.80 21.89
C SER A 186 -5.72 17.42 20.97
N LEU A 187 -5.81 17.67 19.68
CA LEU A 187 -4.73 17.47 18.74
C LEU A 187 -3.53 18.38 19.03
N LEU A 188 -3.79 19.64 19.37
CA LEU A 188 -2.74 20.62 19.65
C LEU A 188 -2.15 20.48 21.06
N LYS A 189 -2.95 20.09 22.07
CA LYS A 189 -2.56 19.98 23.47
C LYS A 189 -2.17 18.57 23.91
N SER A 190 -2.54 17.54 23.17
CA SER A 190 -2.20 16.16 23.53
C SER A 190 -0.71 15.90 23.27
N GLY A 191 0.09 15.83 24.32
CA GLY A 191 1.48 15.42 24.25
C GLY A 191 1.68 14.09 23.49
N LYS A 192 0.70 13.18 23.55
CA LYS A 192 0.71 11.93 22.75
C LYS A 192 0.67 12.18 21.24
N SER A 193 -0.12 13.14 20.77
CA SER A 193 -0.18 13.48 19.33
C SER A 193 1.13 14.10 18.87
N ILE A 194 1.72 14.97 19.68
CA ILE A 194 3.02 15.56 19.39
C ILE A 194 4.11 14.48 19.36
N VAL A 195 4.12 13.56 20.35
CA VAL A 195 5.07 12.44 20.38
C VAL A 195 4.91 11.55 19.16
N ASN A 196 3.69 11.23 18.74
CA ASN A 196 3.44 10.41 17.56
C ASN A 196 3.90 11.11 16.27
N ILE A 197 3.63 12.40 16.14
CA ILE A 197 4.06 13.21 15.00
C ILE A 197 5.60 13.31 15.00
N VAL A 198 6.22 13.68 16.11
CA VAL A 198 7.68 13.75 16.22
C VAL A 198 8.30 12.39 15.97
N SER A 199 7.74 11.31 16.50
CA SER A 199 8.20 9.96 16.24
C SER A 199 8.15 9.62 14.74
N LEU A 200 7.06 9.94 14.05
CA LEU A 200 6.96 9.72 12.60
C LEU A 200 8.07 10.50 11.85
N PHE A 201 8.29 11.74 12.20
CA PHE A 201 9.23 12.62 11.50
C PHE A 201 10.71 12.44 11.88
N VAL A 202 10.98 11.82 13.00
CA VAL A 202 12.35 11.45 13.38
C VAL A 202 12.67 10.02 12.96
N VAL A 203 11.77 9.08 13.27
CA VAL A 203 12.03 7.66 13.03
C VAL A 203 11.95 7.30 11.55
N ALA A 204 10.99 7.84 10.78
CA ALA A 204 10.86 7.48 9.37
C ALA A 204 12.09 7.85 8.52
N PRO A 205 12.69 9.06 8.61
CA PRO A 205 13.94 9.37 7.91
C PRO A 205 15.12 8.51 8.36
N VAL A 206 15.20 8.20 9.66
CA VAL A 206 16.26 7.32 10.20
C VAL A 206 16.13 5.91 9.63
N VAL A 207 14.93 5.35 9.64
CA VAL A 207 14.66 4.05 9.04
C VAL A 207 14.95 4.06 7.53
N ALA A 208 14.51 5.12 6.83
CA ALA A 208 14.80 5.28 5.40
C ALA A 208 16.31 5.34 5.13
N PHE A 209 17.06 6.07 5.94
CA PHE A 209 18.52 6.17 5.86
C PHE A 209 19.18 4.79 5.96
N TYR A 210 18.88 4.02 7.01
CA TYR A 210 19.46 2.69 7.20
C TYR A 210 19.01 1.72 6.10
N MET A 211 17.75 1.75 5.69
CA MET A 211 17.25 0.93 4.60
C MET A 211 17.95 1.26 3.27
N LEU A 212 18.19 2.53 2.97
CA LEU A 212 18.91 2.93 1.76
C LEU A 212 20.38 2.52 1.81
N LEU A 213 21.02 2.66 2.97
CA LEU A 213 22.44 2.38 3.16
C LEU A 213 22.74 0.88 3.10
N ASP A 214 22.00 0.09 3.89
CA ASP A 214 22.31 -1.32 4.14
C ASP A 214 21.50 -2.30 3.25
N TRP A 215 20.67 -1.79 2.35
CA TRP A 215 19.85 -2.62 1.46
C TRP A 215 20.61 -3.77 0.77
N PRO A 216 21.77 -3.52 0.11
CA PRO A 216 22.51 -4.60 -0.53
C PRO A 216 23.00 -5.67 0.46
N ARG A 217 23.41 -5.25 1.65
CA ARG A 217 23.86 -6.17 2.72
C ARG A 217 22.71 -7.03 3.23
N MET A 218 21.53 -6.42 3.44
CA MET A 218 20.33 -7.12 3.88
C MET A 218 19.90 -8.17 2.87
N VAL A 219 19.86 -7.80 1.58
CA VAL A 219 19.54 -8.74 0.49
C VAL A 219 20.54 -9.89 0.44
N THR A 220 21.85 -9.61 0.53
CA THR A 220 22.89 -10.65 0.54
C THR A 220 22.78 -11.56 1.76
N ALA A 221 22.46 -11.02 2.94
CA ALA A 221 22.26 -11.82 4.14
C ALA A 221 21.07 -12.78 3.99
N VAL A 222 19.91 -12.29 3.49
CA VAL A 222 18.74 -13.13 3.21
C VAL A 222 19.06 -14.19 2.16
N ASP A 223 19.76 -13.82 1.10
CA ASP A 223 20.19 -14.74 0.02
C ASP A 223 21.07 -15.88 0.54
N SER A 224 21.93 -15.60 1.51
CA SER A 224 22.80 -16.60 2.13
C SER A 224 22.04 -17.68 2.94
N LEU A 225 20.82 -17.38 3.37
CA LEU A 225 19.94 -18.29 4.15
C LEU A 225 19.10 -19.21 3.24
N ILE A 226 19.06 -18.95 1.94
CA ILE A 226 18.22 -19.71 1.01
C ILE A 226 18.91 -21.08 0.70
N PRO A 227 18.16 -22.21 0.81
CA PRO A 227 18.67 -23.51 0.39
C PRO A 227 19.11 -23.52 -1.05
N ARG A 228 20.28 -24.08 -1.33
CA ARG A 228 20.93 -24.05 -2.66
C ARG A 228 20.11 -24.71 -3.76
N ASP A 229 19.33 -25.74 -3.43
CA ASP A 229 18.50 -26.49 -4.38
C ASP A 229 17.35 -25.66 -4.96
N HIS A 230 16.90 -24.61 -4.24
CA HIS A 230 15.78 -23.77 -4.64
C HIS A 230 16.17 -22.30 -4.86
N LEU A 231 17.46 -22.00 -4.90
CA LEU A 231 18.00 -20.64 -4.90
C LEU A 231 17.44 -19.79 -6.04
N GLU A 232 17.45 -20.28 -7.26
CA GLU A 232 16.98 -19.53 -8.43
C GLU A 232 15.48 -19.24 -8.39
N THR A 233 14.70 -20.24 -7.97
CA THR A 233 13.24 -20.09 -7.85
C THR A 233 12.89 -19.05 -6.77
N VAL A 234 13.52 -19.14 -5.62
CA VAL A 234 13.26 -18.21 -4.50
C VAL A 234 13.72 -16.80 -4.86
N ARG A 235 14.89 -16.63 -5.48
CA ARG A 235 15.36 -15.33 -5.98
C ARG A 235 14.39 -14.71 -6.99
N SER A 236 13.88 -15.51 -7.91
CA SER A 236 12.93 -15.04 -8.93
C SER A 236 11.64 -14.52 -8.29
N ILE A 237 11.10 -15.24 -7.29
CA ILE A 237 9.91 -14.82 -6.53
C ILE A 237 10.18 -13.52 -5.77
N PHE A 238 11.27 -13.44 -5.00
CA PHE A 238 11.62 -12.22 -4.27
C PHE A 238 11.86 -11.04 -5.20
N HIS A 239 12.48 -11.26 -6.35
CA HIS A 239 12.69 -10.19 -7.32
C HIS A 239 11.38 -9.70 -7.97
N GLU A 240 10.42 -10.61 -8.23
CA GLU A 240 9.09 -10.23 -8.71
C GLU A 240 8.31 -9.46 -7.64
N MET A 241 8.37 -9.91 -6.37
CA MET A 241 7.75 -9.20 -5.24
C MET A 241 8.36 -7.80 -5.06
N ASP A 242 9.68 -7.68 -5.04
CA ASP A 242 10.37 -6.39 -4.92
C ASP A 242 10.01 -5.45 -6.06
N ARG A 243 9.97 -5.96 -7.30
CA ARG A 243 9.55 -5.18 -8.47
C ARG A 243 8.12 -4.67 -8.35
N ALA A 244 7.20 -5.51 -7.87
CA ALA A 244 5.80 -5.14 -7.69
C ALA A 244 5.64 -4.08 -6.59
N ILE A 245 6.28 -4.27 -5.44
CA ILE A 245 6.26 -3.32 -4.31
C ILE A 245 6.91 -1.99 -4.73
N ALA A 246 8.11 -2.05 -5.30
CA ALA A 246 8.84 -0.87 -5.73
C ALA A 246 8.09 -0.08 -6.81
N GLY A 247 7.51 -0.79 -7.78
CA GLY A 247 6.68 -0.19 -8.84
C GLY A 247 5.47 0.53 -8.26
N PHE A 248 4.74 -0.11 -7.34
CA PHE A 248 3.62 0.52 -6.66
C PHE A 248 4.03 1.75 -5.84
N VAL A 249 5.02 1.62 -4.96
CA VAL A 249 5.44 2.72 -4.07
C VAL A 249 5.89 3.93 -4.86
N ARG A 250 6.71 3.74 -5.89
CA ARG A 250 7.18 4.83 -6.75
C ARG A 250 6.05 5.42 -7.58
N GLY A 251 5.22 4.58 -8.18
CA GLY A 251 4.07 5.03 -8.96
C GLY A 251 3.11 5.84 -8.11
N GLN A 252 2.67 5.28 -6.99
CA GLN A 252 1.70 5.92 -6.10
C GLN A 252 2.29 7.16 -5.41
N GLY A 253 3.57 7.13 -5.01
CA GLY A 253 4.24 8.31 -4.46
C GLY A 253 4.28 9.47 -5.47
N THR A 254 4.53 9.16 -6.75
CA THR A 254 4.51 10.17 -7.82
C THR A 254 3.08 10.70 -8.05
N VAL A 255 2.07 9.83 -8.03
CA VAL A 255 0.65 10.22 -8.08
C VAL A 255 0.32 11.19 -6.94
N CYS A 256 0.73 10.86 -5.71
CA CYS A 256 0.52 11.72 -4.54
C CYS A 256 1.12 13.12 -4.71
N LEU A 257 2.35 13.22 -5.23
CA LEU A 257 3.00 14.51 -5.46
C LEU A 257 2.27 15.34 -6.53
N ILE A 258 1.89 14.71 -7.64
CA ILE A 258 1.20 15.40 -8.74
C ILE A 258 -0.19 15.86 -8.30
N LEU A 259 -0.98 14.98 -7.68
CA LEU A 259 -2.33 15.32 -7.21
C LEU A 259 -2.29 16.32 -6.06
N GLY A 260 -1.36 16.17 -5.12
CA GLY A 260 -1.14 17.12 -4.04
C GLY A 260 -0.84 18.53 -4.57
N GLY A 261 0.07 18.63 -5.53
CA GLY A 261 0.36 19.90 -6.22
C GLY A 261 -0.85 20.45 -6.98
N TYR A 262 -1.50 19.62 -7.78
CA TYR A 262 -2.67 20.00 -8.56
C TYR A 262 -3.81 20.56 -7.70
N TYR A 263 -4.22 19.80 -6.65
CA TYR A 263 -5.30 20.25 -5.77
C TYR A 263 -4.89 21.44 -4.92
N SER A 264 -3.64 21.48 -4.40
CA SER A 264 -3.17 22.62 -3.62
C SER A 264 -3.22 23.92 -4.42
N ILE A 265 -2.71 23.90 -5.66
CA ILE A 265 -2.72 25.05 -6.55
C ILE A 265 -4.16 25.39 -6.98
N GLY A 266 -4.91 24.40 -7.46
CA GLY A 266 -6.28 24.60 -7.96
C GLY A 266 -7.20 25.18 -6.89
N LEU A 267 -7.24 24.60 -5.70
CA LEU A 267 -8.09 25.08 -4.60
C LEU A 267 -7.65 26.44 -4.05
N THR A 268 -6.35 26.72 -4.04
CA THR A 268 -5.84 28.04 -3.60
C THR A 268 -6.21 29.16 -4.59
N ILE A 269 -6.14 28.91 -5.89
CA ILE A 269 -6.53 29.87 -6.93
C ILE A 269 -8.02 30.24 -6.84
N THR A 270 -8.88 29.29 -6.46
CA THR A 270 -10.31 29.57 -6.22
C THR A 270 -10.56 30.45 -5.00
N GLY A 271 -9.54 30.77 -4.22
CA GLY A 271 -9.68 31.50 -2.95
C GLY A 271 -10.38 30.66 -1.87
N LEU A 272 -10.38 29.32 -2.00
CA LEU A 272 -10.98 28.44 -0.99
C LEU A 272 -10.16 28.50 0.30
N ASN A 273 -10.84 28.76 1.42
CA ASN A 273 -10.22 28.67 2.73
C ASN A 273 -9.65 27.27 2.94
N PHE A 274 -8.43 27.20 3.48
CA PHE A 274 -7.67 25.93 3.62
C PHE A 274 -7.32 25.21 2.31
N GLY A 275 -7.50 25.84 1.12
CA GLY A 275 -7.28 25.19 -0.17
C GLY A 275 -5.90 24.52 -0.28
N LEU A 276 -4.83 25.19 0.16
CA LEU A 276 -3.47 24.64 0.19
C LEU A 276 -3.40 23.40 1.07
N LEU A 277 -3.94 23.48 2.29
CA LEU A 277 -3.89 22.38 3.26
C LEU A 277 -4.71 21.19 2.79
N ILE A 278 -5.92 21.44 2.31
CA ILE A 278 -6.79 20.38 1.76
C ILE A 278 -6.10 19.69 0.58
N GLY A 279 -5.49 20.45 -0.33
CA GLY A 279 -4.76 19.89 -1.46
C GLY A 279 -3.57 19.02 -1.06
N MET A 280 -2.76 19.47 -0.09
CA MET A 280 -1.66 18.68 0.45
C MET A 280 -2.15 17.43 1.18
N PHE A 281 -3.22 17.54 1.95
CA PHE A 281 -3.86 16.42 2.64
C PHE A 281 -4.38 15.38 1.64
N ILE A 282 -5.05 15.81 0.57
CA ILE A 282 -5.49 14.93 -0.51
C ILE A 282 -4.29 14.21 -1.11
N GLY A 283 -3.23 14.94 -1.47
CA GLY A 283 -2.01 14.36 -2.03
C GLY A 283 -1.42 13.28 -1.13
N LEU A 284 -1.29 13.56 0.17
CA LEU A 284 -0.74 12.61 1.13
C LEU A 284 -1.62 11.36 1.31
N ILE A 285 -2.94 11.55 1.48
CA ILE A 285 -3.88 10.45 1.70
C ILE A 285 -4.14 9.66 0.42
N SER A 286 -3.94 10.24 -0.76
CA SER A 286 -4.04 9.54 -2.04
C SER A 286 -3.04 8.39 -2.19
N PHE A 287 -2.07 8.24 -1.26
CA PHE A 287 -1.26 7.03 -1.17
C PHE A 287 -2.14 5.79 -0.95
N VAL A 288 -3.26 5.93 -0.26
CA VAL A 288 -4.28 4.89 -0.13
C VAL A 288 -5.34 5.11 -1.22
N PRO A 289 -5.46 4.21 -2.21
CA PRO A 289 -6.42 4.37 -3.31
C PRO A 289 -7.84 4.60 -2.80
N TYR A 290 -8.60 5.44 -3.49
CA TYR A 290 -10.00 5.83 -3.24
C TYR A 290 -10.23 6.71 -2.00
N ILE A 291 -9.46 6.57 -0.92
CA ILE A 291 -9.70 7.31 0.34
C ILE A 291 -9.33 8.78 0.18
N GLY A 292 -8.18 9.06 -0.46
CA GLY A 292 -7.68 10.43 -0.63
C GLY A 292 -8.65 11.32 -1.38
N THR A 293 -9.11 10.88 -2.53
CA THR A 293 -10.01 11.65 -3.39
C THR A 293 -11.41 11.78 -2.84
N MET A 294 -11.98 10.73 -2.23
CA MET A 294 -13.31 10.81 -1.61
C MET A 294 -13.31 11.77 -0.42
N SER A 295 -12.35 11.64 0.49
CA SER A 295 -12.23 12.52 1.66
C SER A 295 -11.96 13.98 1.24
N GLY A 296 -11.09 14.16 0.26
CA GLY A 296 -10.76 15.46 -0.30
C GLY A 296 -11.95 16.14 -0.97
N PHE A 297 -12.73 15.40 -1.75
CA PHE A 297 -13.95 15.92 -2.38
C PHE A 297 -14.95 16.43 -1.34
N VAL A 298 -15.26 15.59 -0.34
CA VAL A 298 -16.20 15.96 0.73
C VAL A 298 -15.73 17.20 1.49
N LEU A 299 -14.42 17.26 1.84
CA LEU A 299 -13.85 18.41 2.53
C LEU A 299 -13.90 19.68 1.68
N SER A 300 -13.44 19.60 0.43
CA SER A 300 -13.35 20.79 -0.44
C SER A 300 -14.70 21.33 -0.83
N VAL A 301 -15.63 20.45 -1.22
CA VAL A 301 -16.98 20.86 -1.61
C VAL A 301 -17.75 21.34 -0.37
N GLY A 302 -17.55 20.70 0.79
CA GLY A 302 -18.15 21.14 2.05
C GLY A 302 -17.70 22.55 2.44
N VAL A 303 -16.39 22.82 2.42
CA VAL A 303 -15.84 24.16 2.70
C VAL A 303 -16.29 25.16 1.64
N ALA A 304 -16.27 24.81 0.33
CA ALA A 304 -16.72 25.67 -0.76
C ALA A 304 -18.21 26.05 -0.63
N TRP A 305 -19.05 25.07 -0.31
CA TRP A 305 -20.46 25.30 -0.07
C TRP A 305 -20.67 26.35 1.03
N VAL A 306 -20.07 26.12 2.18
CA VAL A 306 -20.24 27.01 3.33
C VAL A 306 -19.63 28.39 3.07
N GLN A 307 -18.52 28.48 2.34
CA GLN A 307 -17.84 29.74 2.04
C GLN A 307 -18.57 30.56 0.98
N PHE A 308 -19.04 29.95 -0.10
CA PHE A 308 -19.51 30.66 -1.30
C PHE A 308 -21.04 30.74 -1.44
N TYR A 309 -21.80 29.88 -0.76
CA TYR A 309 -23.27 29.94 -0.78
C TYR A 309 -23.80 31.10 0.06
N PRO A 310 -24.90 31.80 -0.33
CA PRO A 310 -25.64 31.68 -1.59
C PRO A 310 -25.12 32.58 -2.71
N ASN A 311 -24.16 33.47 -2.44
CA ASN A 311 -23.85 34.61 -3.31
C ASN A 311 -22.99 34.23 -4.52
N ASN A 312 -22.15 33.19 -4.45
CA ASN A 312 -21.12 32.88 -5.44
C ASN A 312 -21.13 31.40 -5.87
N TRP A 313 -22.26 30.89 -6.36
CA TRP A 313 -22.41 29.51 -6.84
C TRP A 313 -21.36 29.08 -7.86
N GLY A 314 -20.88 30.04 -8.68
CA GLY A 314 -19.87 29.76 -9.68
C GLY A 314 -18.59 29.15 -9.10
N TRP A 315 -18.13 29.60 -7.94
CA TRP A 315 -16.93 29.06 -7.31
C TRP A 315 -17.11 27.64 -6.76
N ILE A 316 -18.32 27.28 -6.30
CA ILE A 316 -18.64 25.91 -5.90
C ILE A 316 -18.51 24.98 -7.11
N ILE A 317 -19.08 25.40 -8.26
CA ILE A 317 -18.97 24.64 -9.51
C ILE A 317 -17.51 24.51 -9.92
N VAL A 318 -16.71 25.59 -9.84
CA VAL A 318 -15.27 25.54 -10.15
C VAL A 318 -14.54 24.52 -9.27
N VAL A 319 -14.81 24.47 -7.96
CA VAL A 319 -14.22 23.47 -7.06
C VAL A 319 -14.61 22.04 -7.49
N ILE A 320 -15.89 21.81 -7.83
CA ILE A 320 -16.35 20.51 -8.32
C ILE A 320 -15.63 20.15 -9.63
N VAL A 321 -15.50 21.10 -10.57
CA VAL A 321 -14.80 20.88 -11.84
C VAL A 321 -13.33 20.53 -11.61
N ILE A 322 -12.64 21.21 -10.70
CA ILE A 322 -11.25 20.88 -10.31
C ILE A 322 -11.18 19.42 -9.86
N PHE A 323 -12.13 18.96 -9.04
CA PHE A 323 -12.17 17.55 -8.62
C PHE A 323 -12.44 16.58 -9.76
N LEU A 324 -13.38 16.88 -10.64
CA LEU A 324 -13.68 16.03 -11.81
C LEU A 324 -12.49 15.91 -12.74
N ILE A 325 -11.78 17.02 -13.00
CA ILE A 325 -10.55 17.02 -13.79
C ILE A 325 -9.45 16.20 -13.07
N GLY A 326 -9.27 16.40 -11.77
CA GLY A 326 -8.30 15.64 -10.97
C GLY A 326 -8.59 14.14 -10.97
N GLN A 327 -9.87 13.74 -10.85
CA GLN A 327 -10.29 12.34 -10.95
C GLN A 327 -10.04 11.77 -12.36
N PHE A 328 -10.30 12.54 -13.38
CA PHE A 328 -9.99 12.13 -14.76
C PHE A 328 -8.48 11.93 -14.95
N ILE A 329 -7.67 12.89 -14.49
CA ILE A 329 -6.20 12.80 -14.57
C ILE A 329 -5.71 11.58 -13.77
N GLU A 330 -6.21 11.37 -12.55
CA GLU A 330 -5.84 10.23 -11.72
C GLU A 330 -6.20 8.91 -12.40
N GLY A 331 -7.48 8.71 -12.75
CA GLY A 331 -7.99 7.42 -13.21
C GLY A 331 -7.53 7.04 -14.62
N TYR A 332 -7.45 8.01 -15.55
CA TYR A 332 -7.17 7.73 -16.97
C TYR A 332 -5.73 7.97 -17.37
N ILE A 333 -4.97 8.76 -16.61
CA ILE A 333 -3.60 9.13 -16.99
C ILE A 333 -2.59 8.61 -15.97
N LEU A 334 -2.71 9.01 -14.70
CA LEU A 334 -1.69 8.71 -13.70
C LEU A 334 -1.69 7.24 -13.28
N GLN A 335 -2.86 6.71 -12.91
CA GLN A 335 -2.97 5.31 -12.47
C GLN A 335 -2.46 4.32 -13.54
N PRO A 336 -2.90 4.36 -14.82
CA PRO A 336 -2.41 3.44 -15.84
C PRO A 336 -0.92 3.60 -16.14
N LYS A 337 -0.40 4.85 -16.17
CA LYS A 337 0.99 5.12 -16.55
C LYS A 337 1.99 4.87 -15.43
N LEU A 338 1.64 5.20 -14.19
CA LEU A 338 2.58 5.21 -13.06
C LEU A 338 2.46 3.98 -12.17
N VAL A 339 1.25 3.49 -11.94
CA VAL A 339 0.98 2.32 -11.09
C VAL A 339 0.73 1.06 -11.93
N GLY A 340 -0.08 1.18 -12.96
CA GLY A 340 -0.36 0.25 -14.06
C GLY A 340 -0.21 -1.23 -13.75
N SER A 341 0.72 -1.89 -14.48
CA SER A 341 0.97 -3.34 -14.38
C SER A 341 1.72 -3.78 -13.11
N SER A 342 2.13 -2.84 -12.23
CA SER A 342 3.01 -3.16 -11.11
C SER A 342 2.36 -4.07 -10.08
N VAL A 343 1.05 -3.94 -9.85
CA VAL A 343 0.33 -4.72 -8.83
C VAL A 343 -0.29 -5.99 -9.40
N GLY A 344 -0.81 -5.95 -10.63
CA GLY A 344 -1.39 -7.10 -11.34
C GLY A 344 -2.55 -7.81 -10.61
N LEU A 345 -3.29 -7.07 -9.76
CA LEU A 345 -4.42 -7.57 -8.99
C LEU A 345 -5.74 -7.02 -9.54
N HIS A 346 -6.78 -7.84 -9.50
CA HIS A 346 -8.13 -7.39 -9.79
C HIS A 346 -8.60 -6.37 -8.72
N PRO A 347 -9.32 -5.28 -9.08
CA PRO A 347 -9.74 -4.25 -8.13
C PRO A 347 -10.47 -4.76 -6.90
N VAL A 348 -11.26 -5.82 -7.02
CA VAL A 348 -11.97 -6.44 -5.88
C VAL A 348 -11.01 -6.97 -4.83
N TRP A 349 -9.91 -7.62 -5.24
CA TRP A 349 -8.89 -8.11 -4.31
C TRP A 349 -8.13 -6.97 -3.64
N LEU A 350 -7.93 -5.86 -4.36
CA LEU A 350 -7.34 -4.66 -3.82
C LEU A 350 -8.22 -4.06 -2.71
N MET A 351 -9.53 -3.92 -2.97
CA MET A 351 -10.49 -3.44 -1.97
C MET A 351 -10.54 -4.38 -0.77
N PHE A 352 -10.61 -5.69 -1.01
CA PHE A 352 -10.58 -6.67 0.08
C PHE A 352 -9.32 -6.53 0.95
N ALA A 353 -8.15 -6.40 0.32
CA ALA A 353 -6.90 -6.19 1.04
C ALA A 353 -6.92 -4.90 1.88
N LEU A 354 -7.41 -3.78 1.31
CA LEU A 354 -7.54 -2.52 2.03
C LEU A 354 -8.41 -2.67 3.29
N PHE A 355 -9.58 -3.31 3.17
CA PHE A 355 -10.46 -3.53 4.32
C PHE A 355 -9.86 -4.50 5.34
N ALA A 356 -9.28 -5.61 4.88
CA ALA A 356 -8.68 -6.62 5.75
C ALA A 356 -7.49 -6.06 6.55
N PHE A 357 -6.55 -5.42 5.88
CA PHE A 357 -5.38 -4.82 6.53
C PHE A 357 -5.76 -3.62 7.41
N SER A 358 -6.75 -2.82 6.99
CA SER A 358 -7.30 -1.74 7.82
C SER A 358 -7.92 -2.24 9.11
N SER A 359 -8.69 -3.33 9.05
CA SER A 359 -9.31 -3.95 10.23
C SER A 359 -8.29 -4.50 11.21
N LEU A 360 -7.16 -5.03 10.69
CA LEU A 360 -6.13 -5.64 11.53
C LEU A 360 -5.16 -4.62 12.14
N PHE A 361 -4.74 -3.61 11.35
CA PHE A 361 -3.63 -2.71 11.69
C PHE A 361 -4.01 -1.22 11.57
N GLY A 362 -5.29 -0.90 11.41
CA GLY A 362 -5.75 0.49 11.28
C GLY A 362 -5.13 1.21 10.07
N PHE A 363 -4.78 2.47 10.26
CA PHE A 363 -4.19 3.31 9.20
C PHE A 363 -2.87 2.75 8.65
N THR A 364 -2.01 2.19 9.53
CA THR A 364 -0.76 1.53 9.10
C THR A 364 -1.04 0.37 8.15
N GLY A 365 -2.10 -0.42 8.47
CA GLY A 365 -2.55 -1.51 7.60
C GLY A 365 -2.98 -1.03 6.23
N MET A 366 -3.70 0.09 6.13
CA MET A 366 -4.09 0.68 4.84
C MET A 366 -2.88 1.04 3.97
N LEU A 367 -1.82 1.60 4.56
CA LEU A 367 -0.60 1.95 3.85
C LEU A 367 0.13 0.73 3.28
N VAL A 368 0.13 -0.38 4.02
CA VAL A 368 0.82 -1.62 3.62
C VAL A 368 -0.07 -2.52 2.76
N ALA A 369 -1.39 -2.31 2.76
CA ALA A 369 -2.36 -3.21 2.14
C ALA A 369 -2.04 -3.54 0.67
N VAL A 370 -1.77 -2.52 -0.14
CA VAL A 370 -1.51 -2.73 -1.58
C VAL A 370 -0.15 -3.39 -1.83
N PRO A 371 0.97 -2.93 -1.24
CA PRO A 371 2.24 -3.64 -1.33
C PRO A 371 2.18 -5.09 -0.85
N ALA A 372 1.51 -5.33 0.28
CA ALA A 372 1.36 -6.68 0.82
C ALA A 372 0.49 -7.56 -0.10
N ALA A 373 -0.62 -7.03 -0.60
CA ALA A 373 -1.47 -7.74 -1.56
C ALA A 373 -0.74 -8.06 -2.86
N ALA A 374 0.11 -7.14 -3.37
CA ALA A 374 0.94 -7.37 -4.54
C ALA A 374 1.92 -8.53 -4.30
N ALA A 375 2.60 -8.54 -3.14
CA ALA A 375 3.50 -9.62 -2.76
C ALA A 375 2.77 -10.97 -2.63
N VAL A 376 1.61 -11.00 -1.98
CA VAL A 376 0.75 -12.19 -1.89
C VAL A 376 0.29 -12.64 -3.29
N GLY A 377 -0.05 -11.71 -4.17
CA GLY A 377 -0.42 -11.99 -5.55
C GLY A 377 0.68 -12.71 -6.34
N VAL A 378 1.94 -12.33 -6.13
CA VAL A 378 3.09 -13.03 -6.73
C VAL A 378 3.17 -14.47 -6.22
N LEU A 379 3.05 -14.67 -4.90
CA LEU A 379 3.07 -16.00 -4.28
C LEU A 379 1.92 -16.89 -4.79
N VAL A 380 0.71 -16.34 -4.90
CA VAL A 380 -0.45 -17.06 -5.41
C VAL A 380 -0.25 -17.45 -6.89
N ARG A 381 0.24 -16.54 -7.73
CA ARG A 381 0.56 -16.86 -9.14
C ARG A 381 1.60 -17.96 -9.24
N PHE A 382 2.66 -17.89 -8.45
CA PHE A 382 3.68 -18.94 -8.40
C PHE A 382 3.10 -20.29 -7.96
N ALA A 383 2.31 -20.30 -6.87
CA ALA A 383 1.67 -21.52 -6.37
C ALA A 383 0.72 -22.14 -7.39
N LEU A 384 -0.10 -21.33 -8.07
CA LEU A 384 -1.00 -21.78 -9.13
C LEU A 384 -0.23 -22.35 -10.33
N HIS A 385 0.84 -21.66 -10.77
CA HIS A 385 1.66 -22.13 -11.87
C HIS A 385 2.34 -23.47 -11.54
N THR A 386 2.87 -23.60 -10.32
CA THR A 386 3.45 -24.85 -9.83
C THR A 386 2.43 -25.98 -9.74
N TYR A 387 1.21 -25.67 -9.26
CA TYR A 387 0.11 -26.64 -9.18
C TYR A 387 -0.33 -27.12 -10.56
N LEU A 388 -0.55 -26.18 -11.51
CA LEU A 388 -0.98 -26.51 -12.86
C LEU A 388 0.02 -27.37 -13.63
N ASN A 389 1.31 -27.19 -13.34
CA ASN A 389 2.42 -27.98 -13.94
C ASN A 389 2.75 -29.25 -13.14
N SER A 390 2.04 -29.52 -12.04
CA SER A 390 2.25 -30.70 -11.21
C SER A 390 1.50 -31.92 -11.74
N GLN A 391 2.02 -33.10 -11.41
CA GLN A 391 1.34 -34.37 -11.71
C GLN A 391 -0.03 -34.50 -11.01
N MET A 392 -0.29 -33.67 -10.00
CA MET A 392 -1.61 -33.62 -9.32
C MET A 392 -2.71 -33.05 -10.22
N TYR A 393 -2.38 -32.09 -11.07
CA TYR A 393 -3.33 -31.46 -11.99
C TYR A 393 -3.44 -32.22 -13.32
N SER A 394 -2.31 -32.53 -13.95
CA SER A 394 -2.26 -33.38 -15.13
C SER A 394 -2.28 -34.84 -14.70
N ARG A 395 -3.48 -35.41 -14.59
CA ARG A 395 -3.64 -36.87 -14.52
C ARG A 395 -3.23 -37.41 -15.88
N SER A 396 -1.95 -37.69 -16.01
CA SER A 396 -1.38 -38.30 -17.21
C SER A 396 -1.84 -39.76 -17.26
N GLY A 397 -3.03 -39.92 -17.83
CA GLY A 397 -3.50 -41.19 -18.30
C GLY A 397 -4.00 -40.95 -19.73
N ASN A 398 -3.30 -41.49 -20.71
CA ASN A 398 -3.60 -41.50 -22.14
C ASN A 398 -3.37 -40.19 -22.92
N SER A 399 -2.13 -39.94 -23.29
CA SER A 399 -1.87 -39.42 -24.62
C SER A 399 -1.95 -40.58 -25.61
N GLU A 400 -3.13 -40.92 -26.10
CA GLU A 400 -3.26 -41.56 -27.41
C GLU A 400 -2.81 -40.52 -28.45
N PRO A 401 -1.87 -40.87 -29.34
CA PRO A 401 -1.57 -40.00 -30.47
C PRO A 401 -2.78 -39.99 -31.37
N LEU A 402 -3.36 -38.83 -31.60
CA LEU A 402 -4.29 -38.60 -32.68
C LEU A 402 -3.53 -38.81 -33.99
N GLU A 403 -3.83 -39.90 -34.68
CA GLU A 403 -3.48 -40.12 -36.07
C GLU A 403 -4.11 -39.07 -37.02
#